data_bc210ae0bc0c5b351bc9d0da68b31ad0
#
_entry.id   bc210ae0bc0c5b351bc9d0da68b31ad0
#
_cell.length_a   1.000
_cell.length_b   1.000
_cell.length_c   1.000
_cell.angle_alpha   90.00
_cell.angle_beta   90.00
_cell.angle_gamma   90.00
#
_symmetry.space_group_name_H-M   'P 1'
#
loop_
_entity.id
_entity.type
_entity.pdbx_description
1 polymer ?
#
loop_
_entity_poly.entity_id
_entity_poly.type
_entity_poly.pdbx_seq_one_letter_code
_entity_poly.pdbx_strand_id
1 'polypeptide(L)'
;MAQTISRRDFLKLGGLAVSGLALAPAWPRPQESDSGMLGRITVKEIPLRSAPNDEAPIIGQRFRDQLVHIYAALNPPDAPQFYNTLWYRVWGGYLHSAHIQIVENHFNTPVKSLSEAGQLAEVTVPFTDALQYSKNGVWSPWRGNRLYYETTHWATGVQEGPDGRPWYQITSELTKTEKYYVPGEDLRLIPADEYSPISTNLPMEKKRVEVSIGEQMLRAYEDDKLVLETRISSGLPNPRLSPDQLPTATPKGRFNIYAKLPTKHMGSLTGNPDTDEGSSFSLPGVPWTCFFAQGGYAFHGTYWHNNFGLQMSHGCINMRNADAKWLFRWTTPAFAEKIEGPDDWEKTGFGTRVDIS
;
A
#
# COMPACT_ATOMS: atom_id res chain seq x y z
N MET A 1 23.87 42.87 27.16
CA MET A 1 22.95 43.90 26.60
C MET A 1 22.35 43.31 25.32
N ALA A 2 21.08 42.92 25.36
CA ALA A 2 20.38 42.39 24.19
C ALA A 2 19.86 43.56 23.36
N GLN A 3 20.32 43.71 22.12
CA GLN A 3 19.79 44.69 21.19
C GLN A 3 18.43 44.22 20.68
N THR A 4 17.40 44.98 21.01
CA THR A 4 16.05 44.79 20.46
C THR A 4 15.98 45.33 19.04
N ILE A 5 15.76 44.48 18.05
CA ILE A 5 15.55 44.89 16.65
C ILE A 5 14.19 45.58 16.55
N SER A 6 14.16 46.83 16.02
CA SER A 6 12.92 47.57 15.87
C SER A 6 12.08 47.04 14.70
N ARG A 7 10.73 47.20 14.76
CA ARG A 7 9.82 46.84 13.67
C ARG A 7 10.19 47.45 12.32
N ARG A 8 10.86 48.59 12.32
CA ARG A 8 11.31 49.31 11.13
C ARG A 8 12.53 48.65 10.50
N ASP A 9 13.41 48.02 11.31
CA ASP A 9 14.61 47.32 10.85
C ASP A 9 14.22 45.92 10.31
N PHE A 10 13.19 45.29 10.87
CA PHE A 10 12.61 44.06 10.36
C PHE A 10 11.99 44.24 8.98
N LEU A 11 11.29 45.35 8.74
CA LEU A 11 10.70 45.66 7.43
C LEU A 11 11.76 46.02 6.38
N LYS A 12 12.91 46.59 6.77
CA LYS A 12 14.03 46.86 5.84
C LYS A 12 14.77 45.58 5.44
N LEU A 13 14.90 44.62 6.34
CA LEU A 13 15.45 43.28 6.03
C LEU A 13 14.51 42.48 5.12
N GLY A 14 13.20 42.60 5.29
CA GLY A 14 12.21 41.97 4.39
C GLY A 14 12.24 42.53 2.96
N GLY A 15 12.55 43.84 2.80
CA GLY A 15 12.62 44.50 1.49
C GLY A 15 13.85 44.10 0.66
N LEU A 16 14.95 43.68 1.27
CA LEU A 16 16.15 43.21 0.56
C LEU A 16 16.06 41.73 0.12
N ALA A 17 15.18 40.92 0.73
CA ALA A 17 14.93 39.55 0.33
C ALA A 17 14.04 39.41 -0.91
N VAL A 18 13.26 40.45 -1.24
CA VAL A 18 12.36 40.43 -2.42
C VAL A 18 13.07 40.82 -3.72
N SER A 19 14.17 41.58 -3.65
CA SER A 19 14.92 42.04 -4.83
C SER A 19 15.89 41.00 -5.41
N GLY A 20 16.18 39.91 -4.72
CA GLY A 20 17.04 38.80 -5.19
C GLY A 20 16.33 37.71 -6.01
N LEU A 21 15.00 37.74 -6.06
CA LEU A 21 14.19 36.69 -6.75
C LEU A 21 13.86 36.99 -8.23
N ALA A 22 14.37 38.09 -8.78
CA ALA A 22 13.99 38.56 -10.11
C ALA A 22 14.84 38.02 -11.28
N LEU A 23 15.81 37.14 -11.04
CA LEU A 23 16.72 36.60 -12.07
C LEU A 23 16.76 35.06 -12.15
N ALA A 24 15.78 34.36 -11.60
CA ALA A 24 15.61 32.95 -11.94
C ALA A 24 15.01 32.86 -13.36
N PRO A 25 15.57 32.04 -14.29
CA PRO A 25 14.97 31.84 -15.59
C PRO A 25 13.53 31.38 -15.40
N ALA A 26 12.61 32.11 -16.05
CA ALA A 26 11.19 31.76 -16.05
C ALA A 26 11.02 30.45 -16.82
N TRP A 27 11.05 29.33 -16.12
CA TRP A 27 10.55 28.09 -16.66
C TRP A 27 9.06 28.28 -16.96
N PRO A 28 8.56 27.80 -18.11
CA PRO A 28 7.13 27.85 -18.38
C PRO A 28 6.42 27.17 -17.22
N ARG A 29 5.64 27.93 -16.47
CA ARG A 29 4.78 27.36 -15.41
C ARG A 29 3.78 26.46 -16.10
N PRO A 30 3.77 25.14 -15.86
CA PRO A 30 2.63 24.33 -16.25
C PRO A 30 1.39 24.99 -15.66
N GLN A 31 0.30 25.03 -16.42
CA GLN A 31 -0.99 25.50 -15.91
C GLN A 31 -1.35 24.58 -14.73
N GLU A 32 -1.21 25.11 -13.51
CA GLU A 32 -1.41 24.40 -12.26
C GLU A 32 -2.92 24.18 -12.08
N SER A 33 -3.43 23.06 -12.54
CA SER A 33 -4.60 22.48 -11.92
C SER A 33 -4.12 21.90 -10.58
N ASP A 34 -4.51 22.51 -9.46
CA ASP A 34 -4.34 21.90 -8.15
C ASP A 34 -5.01 20.52 -8.19
N SER A 35 -4.22 19.44 -8.18
CA SER A 35 -4.75 18.08 -8.30
C SER A 35 -5.55 17.67 -7.08
N GLY A 36 -5.44 18.41 -5.97
CA GLY A 36 -6.04 18.04 -4.69
C GLY A 36 -5.52 16.72 -4.12
N MET A 37 -4.53 16.09 -4.78
CA MET A 37 -4.01 14.79 -4.36
C MET A 37 -3.12 14.90 -3.11
N LEU A 38 -3.29 13.94 -2.21
CA LEU A 38 -2.47 13.78 -1.02
C LEU A 38 -1.56 12.57 -1.18
N GLY A 39 -0.26 12.72 -0.89
CA GLY A 39 0.71 11.63 -0.90
C GLY A 39 1.25 11.36 0.50
N ARG A 40 1.42 10.08 0.85
CA ARG A 40 2.10 9.63 2.07
C ARG A 40 3.47 9.08 1.69
N ILE A 41 4.51 9.51 2.39
CA ILE A 41 5.87 8.95 2.24
C ILE A 41 5.90 7.56 2.90
N THR A 42 6.34 6.54 2.16
CA THR A 42 6.25 5.14 2.59
C THR A 42 7.56 4.56 3.14
N VAL A 43 8.68 5.23 2.95
CA VAL A 43 10.01 4.81 3.39
C VAL A 43 10.59 5.78 4.42
N LYS A 44 11.68 5.38 5.08
CA LYS A 44 12.31 6.16 6.15
C LYS A 44 12.56 7.61 5.73
N GLU A 45 13.14 7.82 4.54
CA GLU A 45 13.37 9.14 3.98
C GLU A 45 13.48 9.10 2.46
N ILE A 46 13.08 10.19 1.79
CA ILE A 46 13.30 10.41 0.37
C ILE A 46 13.83 11.83 0.11
N PRO A 47 14.71 12.02 -0.89
CA PRO A 47 15.24 13.32 -1.23
C PRO A 47 14.17 14.21 -1.88
N LEU A 48 14.08 15.47 -1.44
CA LEU A 48 13.38 16.53 -2.13
C LEU A 48 14.37 17.22 -3.09
N ARG A 49 14.04 17.25 -4.37
CA ARG A 49 14.93 17.78 -5.41
C ARG A 49 14.43 19.09 -6.00
N SER A 50 15.36 19.87 -6.54
CA SER A 50 15.07 21.18 -7.16
C SER A 50 14.39 21.05 -8.53
N ALA A 51 14.53 19.89 -9.21
CA ALA A 51 13.92 19.57 -10.49
C ALA A 51 13.51 18.09 -10.54
N PRO A 52 12.60 17.67 -11.44
CA PRO A 52 12.09 16.29 -11.50
C PRO A 52 13.06 15.35 -12.24
N ASN A 53 14.27 15.20 -11.74
CA ASN A 53 15.27 14.24 -12.21
C ASN A 53 16.23 13.87 -11.07
N ASP A 54 16.90 12.71 -11.20
CA ASP A 54 17.78 12.15 -10.17
C ASP A 54 19.11 12.87 -10.02
N GLU A 55 19.53 13.66 -10.99
CA GLU A 55 20.77 14.44 -10.97
C GLU A 55 20.57 15.84 -10.37
N ALA A 56 19.31 16.27 -10.24
CA ALA A 56 19.00 17.58 -9.68
C ALA A 56 19.47 17.70 -8.22
N PRO A 57 19.92 18.89 -7.78
CA PRO A 57 20.34 19.13 -6.41
C PRO A 57 19.27 18.71 -5.39
N ILE A 58 19.71 18.01 -4.34
CA ILE A 58 18.87 17.71 -3.18
C ILE A 58 18.77 19.00 -2.35
N ILE A 59 17.55 19.49 -2.13
CA ILE A 59 17.25 20.74 -1.42
C ILE A 59 16.53 20.50 -0.10
N GLY A 60 16.27 19.24 0.25
CA GLY A 60 15.63 18.84 1.48
C GLY A 60 15.32 17.34 1.48
N GLN A 61 14.57 16.91 2.49
CA GLN A 61 14.13 15.53 2.66
C GLN A 61 12.67 15.48 3.09
N ARG A 62 12.01 14.34 2.87
CA ARG A 62 10.71 13.97 3.44
C ARG A 62 10.84 12.61 4.10
N PHE A 63 10.11 12.44 5.20
CA PHE A 63 10.26 11.26 6.07
C PHE A 63 8.99 10.43 6.07
N ARG A 64 9.12 9.16 6.49
CA ARG A 64 8.01 8.21 6.60
C ARG A 64 6.79 8.86 7.27
N ASP A 65 5.63 8.55 6.71
CA ASP A 65 4.31 9.01 7.15
C ASP A 65 4.08 10.52 7.07
N GLN A 66 5.06 11.32 6.60
CA GLN A 66 4.75 12.69 6.21
C GLN A 66 3.75 12.69 5.05
N LEU A 67 2.74 13.53 5.20
CA LEU A 67 1.77 13.81 4.16
C LEU A 67 2.23 15.01 3.35
N VAL A 68 2.16 14.89 2.03
CA VAL A 68 2.54 15.94 1.09
C VAL A 68 1.38 16.22 0.14
N HIS A 69 1.08 17.50 -0.06
CA HIS A 69 0.15 17.90 -1.10
C HIS A 69 0.84 17.83 -2.46
N ILE A 70 0.20 17.17 -3.43
CA ILE A 70 0.72 16.97 -4.77
C ILE A 70 0.03 17.98 -5.70
N TYR A 71 0.78 18.97 -6.17
CA TYR A 71 0.29 20.00 -7.08
C TYR A 71 0.27 19.55 -8.54
N ALA A 72 1.19 18.68 -8.94
CA ALA A 72 1.27 18.14 -10.29
C ALA A 72 1.99 16.79 -10.34
N ALA A 73 1.62 15.97 -11.31
CA ALA A 73 2.30 14.73 -11.70
C ALA A 73 3.00 14.98 -13.05
N LEU A 74 4.30 14.66 -13.13
CA LEU A 74 5.16 15.01 -14.23
C LEU A 74 5.94 13.78 -14.71
N ASN A 75 6.00 13.57 -16.03
CA ASN A 75 6.88 12.62 -16.68
C ASN A 75 7.87 13.40 -17.55
N PRO A 76 9.12 13.61 -17.10
CA PRO A 76 10.13 14.28 -17.90
C PRO A 76 10.38 13.54 -19.22
N PRO A 77 10.47 14.25 -20.38
CA PRO A 77 10.57 13.63 -21.69
C PRO A 77 11.86 12.84 -21.91
N ASP A 78 12.93 13.20 -21.20
CA ASP A 78 14.27 12.59 -21.32
C ASP A 78 14.49 11.45 -20.33
N ALA A 79 13.46 11.01 -19.61
CA ALA A 79 13.61 9.95 -18.62
C ALA A 79 13.81 8.57 -19.29
N PRO A 80 14.66 7.68 -18.72
CA PRO A 80 14.91 6.34 -19.25
C PRO A 80 13.64 5.50 -19.35
N GLN A 81 13.40 4.82 -20.48
CA GLN A 81 12.18 4.04 -20.71
C GLN A 81 11.92 2.89 -19.74
N PHE A 82 12.97 2.41 -19.06
CA PHE A 82 12.91 1.28 -18.11
C PHE A 82 12.81 1.72 -16.65
N TYR A 83 12.49 2.97 -16.42
CA TYR A 83 12.46 3.58 -15.11
C TYR A 83 11.07 4.11 -14.81
N ASN A 84 10.68 4.15 -13.54
CA ASN A 84 9.49 4.89 -13.15
C ASN A 84 9.77 6.38 -13.33
N THR A 85 9.23 6.96 -14.39
CA THR A 85 9.51 8.35 -14.79
C THR A 85 8.64 9.37 -14.07
N LEU A 86 7.72 8.92 -13.20
CA LEU A 86 6.74 9.78 -12.58
C LEU A 86 7.32 10.53 -11.38
N TRP A 87 7.24 11.86 -11.44
CA TRP A 87 7.61 12.78 -10.38
C TRP A 87 6.40 13.57 -9.91
N TYR A 88 6.37 13.86 -8.62
CA TYR A 88 5.37 14.72 -8.02
C TYR A 88 5.96 16.06 -7.64
N ARG A 89 5.34 17.14 -8.11
CA ARG A 89 5.61 18.47 -7.61
C ARG A 89 4.89 18.65 -6.27
N VAL A 90 5.64 18.97 -5.24
CA VAL A 90 5.16 19.21 -3.87
C VAL A 90 5.64 20.56 -3.37
N TRP A 91 5.22 20.96 -2.17
CA TRP A 91 5.76 22.17 -1.56
C TRP A 91 7.29 22.10 -1.43
N GLY A 92 7.94 23.08 -2.03
CA GLY A 92 9.39 23.28 -1.96
C GLY A 92 10.20 22.52 -3.01
N GLY A 93 9.63 21.66 -3.87
CA GLY A 93 10.40 20.93 -4.89
C GLY A 93 9.69 19.72 -5.48
N TYR A 94 10.48 18.70 -5.82
CA TYR A 94 10.01 17.51 -6.52
C TYR A 94 10.42 16.25 -5.77
N LEU A 95 9.49 15.27 -5.76
CA LEU A 95 9.70 13.94 -5.20
C LEU A 95 9.46 12.89 -6.28
N HIS A 96 10.31 11.87 -6.33
CA HIS A 96 10.07 10.71 -7.19
C HIS A 96 8.91 9.87 -6.63
N SER A 97 7.99 9.40 -7.48
CA SER A 97 6.75 8.74 -7.05
C SER A 97 6.92 7.36 -6.44
N ALA A 98 8.07 6.70 -6.62
CA ALA A 98 8.30 5.31 -6.27
C ALA A 98 7.91 4.94 -4.83
N HIS A 99 8.14 5.86 -3.90
CA HIS A 99 7.89 5.67 -2.47
C HIS A 99 6.85 6.67 -1.92
N ILE A 100 5.87 6.99 -2.75
CA ILE A 100 4.74 7.84 -2.38
C ILE A 100 3.45 7.10 -2.67
N GLN A 101 2.72 6.74 -1.64
CA GLN A 101 1.35 6.24 -1.76
C GLN A 101 0.42 7.43 -1.92
N ILE A 102 -0.41 7.42 -2.96
CA ILE A 102 -1.54 8.35 -3.07
C ILE A 102 -2.58 7.91 -2.06
N VAL A 103 -3.05 8.84 -1.25
CA VAL A 103 -3.97 8.57 -0.14
C VAL A 103 -5.12 9.56 -0.13
N GLU A 104 -6.22 9.15 0.47
CA GLU A 104 -7.35 10.02 0.80
C GLU A 104 -7.47 10.15 2.32
N ASN A 105 -8.26 11.11 2.76
CA ASN A 105 -8.61 11.27 4.16
C ASN A 105 -10.15 11.30 4.26
N HIS A 106 -10.74 10.11 4.28
CA HIS A 106 -12.17 9.92 4.30
C HIS A 106 -12.63 9.25 5.60
N PHE A 107 -13.40 9.99 6.42
CA PHE A 107 -13.97 9.45 7.64
C PHE A 107 -15.35 8.84 7.37
N ASN A 108 -15.60 7.71 8.02
CA ASN A 108 -16.83 6.95 7.91
C ASN A 108 -17.73 7.12 9.15
N THR A 109 -18.99 6.76 9.03
CA THR A 109 -19.87 6.67 10.19
C THR A 109 -19.79 5.25 10.76
N PRO A 110 -19.24 5.05 11.97
CA PRO A 110 -19.12 3.74 12.56
C PRO A 110 -20.46 3.09 12.86
N VAL A 111 -20.55 1.78 12.67
CA VAL A 111 -21.71 1.00 13.14
C VAL A 111 -21.62 0.76 14.65
N LYS A 112 -22.75 0.45 15.27
CA LYS A 112 -22.85 0.24 16.73
C LYS A 112 -22.49 -1.19 17.16
N SER A 113 -22.54 -2.15 16.23
CA SER A 113 -22.25 -3.56 16.51
C SER A 113 -21.79 -4.27 15.25
N LEU A 114 -20.98 -5.29 15.41
CA LEU A 114 -20.52 -6.22 14.38
C LEU A 114 -20.72 -7.66 14.86
N SER A 115 -20.86 -8.60 13.93
CA SER A 115 -20.88 -10.02 14.26
C SER A 115 -19.47 -10.53 14.59
N GLU A 116 -19.38 -11.58 15.42
CA GLU A 116 -18.11 -12.27 15.71
C GLU A 116 -17.52 -12.99 14.49
N ALA A 117 -18.34 -13.30 13.49
CA ALA A 117 -17.89 -13.83 12.21
C ALA A 117 -16.88 -12.91 11.51
N GLY A 118 -16.93 -11.63 11.83
CA GLY A 118 -16.12 -10.57 11.24
C GLY A 118 -16.72 -10.02 9.95
N GLN A 119 -16.43 -8.77 9.72
CA GLN A 119 -16.70 -8.09 8.46
C GLN A 119 -15.38 -7.49 7.96
N LEU A 120 -15.11 -7.69 6.67
CA LEU A 120 -13.92 -7.10 6.06
C LEU A 120 -14.05 -5.58 6.06
N ALA A 121 -12.99 -4.90 6.46
CA ALA A 121 -12.90 -3.44 6.47
C ALA A 121 -11.62 -2.97 5.80
N GLU A 122 -11.62 -1.77 5.24
CA GLU A 122 -10.42 -1.13 4.71
C GLU A 122 -10.18 0.22 5.38
N VAL A 123 -8.92 0.59 5.51
CA VAL A 123 -8.51 1.90 6.04
C VAL A 123 -8.70 2.95 4.95
N THR A 124 -9.44 4.02 5.26
CA THR A 124 -9.78 5.11 4.33
C THR A 124 -9.16 6.46 4.70
N VAL A 125 -8.27 6.45 5.66
CA VAL A 125 -7.43 7.59 6.06
C VAL A 125 -5.96 7.27 5.73
N PRO A 126 -5.06 8.24 5.64
CA PRO A 126 -3.65 8.00 5.29
C PRO A 126 -2.98 6.94 6.17
N PHE A 127 -3.29 6.96 7.45
CA PHE A 127 -2.95 5.93 8.45
C PHE A 127 -3.79 6.12 9.71
N THR A 128 -3.89 5.06 10.50
CA THR A 128 -4.53 5.06 11.82
C THR A 128 -3.67 4.31 12.83
N ASP A 129 -3.56 4.82 14.05
CA ASP A 129 -2.78 4.19 15.11
C ASP A 129 -3.63 3.17 15.84
N ALA A 130 -3.13 1.94 15.91
CA ALA A 130 -3.82 0.85 16.56
C ALA A 130 -3.44 0.73 18.04
N LEU A 131 -4.42 0.43 18.89
CA LEU A 131 -4.26 0.23 20.32
C LEU A 131 -4.62 -1.20 20.73
N GLN A 132 -4.03 -1.66 21.82
CA GLN A 132 -4.45 -2.84 22.55
C GLN A 132 -5.24 -2.43 23.79
N TYR A 133 -6.23 -3.23 24.14
CA TYR A 133 -6.99 -3.08 25.38
C TYR A 133 -6.74 -4.27 26.31
N SER A 134 -6.16 -3.98 27.46
CA SER A 134 -5.83 -5.01 28.43
C SER A 134 -7.05 -5.46 29.24
N LYS A 135 -6.97 -6.64 29.86
CA LYS A 135 -7.99 -7.15 30.78
C LYS A 135 -8.23 -6.24 31.99
N ASN A 136 -7.27 -5.38 32.30
CA ASN A 136 -7.36 -4.43 33.42
C ASN A 136 -7.93 -3.07 32.99
N GLY A 137 -8.48 -2.96 31.77
CA GLY A 137 -9.08 -1.73 31.28
C GLY A 137 -8.10 -0.65 30.82
N VAL A 138 -6.85 -1.03 30.50
CA VAL A 138 -5.80 -0.07 30.09
C VAL A 138 -5.57 -0.14 28.59
N TRP A 139 -5.64 1.00 27.93
CA TRP A 139 -5.27 1.19 26.53
C TRP A 139 -3.76 1.42 26.41
N SER A 140 -3.14 0.79 25.43
CA SER A 140 -1.71 0.96 25.10
C SER A 140 -1.49 0.78 23.60
N PRO A 141 -0.41 1.35 23.01
CA PRO A 141 -0.10 1.14 21.60
C PRO A 141 0.02 -0.35 21.26
N TRP A 142 -0.58 -0.78 20.15
CA TRP A 142 -0.39 -2.11 19.61
C TRP A 142 1.01 -2.23 18.97
N ARG A 143 1.62 -3.40 19.02
CA ARG A 143 2.99 -3.64 18.52
C ARG A 143 3.16 -3.36 17.03
N GLY A 144 2.13 -3.60 16.22
CA GLY A 144 2.10 -3.25 14.80
C GLY A 144 1.96 -1.75 14.55
N ASN A 145 1.68 -0.97 15.59
CA ASN A 145 1.53 0.47 15.70
C ASN A 145 0.48 1.06 14.76
N ARG A 146 0.63 0.94 13.46
CA ARG A 146 -0.08 1.75 12.47
C ARG A 146 -0.65 0.90 11.34
N LEU A 147 -1.89 1.16 10.96
CA LEU A 147 -2.53 0.65 9.76
C LEU A 147 -2.56 1.76 8.70
N TYR A 148 -2.40 1.38 7.46
CA TYR A 148 -2.21 2.32 6.36
C TYR A 148 -3.38 2.31 5.37
N TYR A 149 -3.53 3.38 4.61
CA TYR A 149 -4.54 3.56 3.59
C TYR A 149 -4.64 2.33 2.65
N GLU A 150 -5.89 1.89 2.39
CA GLU A 150 -6.22 0.70 1.58
C GLU A 150 -5.70 -0.64 2.13
N THR A 151 -5.20 -0.72 3.37
CA THR A 151 -5.03 -2.01 4.03
C THR A 151 -6.38 -2.58 4.45
N THR A 152 -6.50 -3.91 4.42
CA THR A 152 -7.74 -4.61 4.75
C THR A 152 -7.63 -5.39 6.05
N HIS A 153 -8.69 -5.46 6.83
CA HIS A 153 -8.69 -6.07 8.16
C HIS A 153 -10.05 -6.69 8.51
N TRP A 154 -10.06 -7.70 9.37
CA TRP A 154 -11.28 -8.29 9.90
C TRP A 154 -11.76 -7.55 11.15
N ALA A 155 -12.79 -6.74 11.00
CA ALA A 155 -13.49 -6.08 12.10
C ALA A 155 -14.49 -7.06 12.72
N THR A 156 -14.31 -7.40 14.02
CA THR A 156 -15.06 -8.44 14.72
C THR A 156 -15.83 -7.94 15.93
N GLY A 157 -15.79 -6.65 16.20
CA GLY A 157 -16.52 -6.07 17.32
C GLY A 157 -16.43 -4.55 17.35
N VAL A 158 -17.24 -3.96 18.20
CA VAL A 158 -17.23 -2.52 18.47
C VAL A 158 -17.10 -2.31 19.98
N GLN A 159 -16.24 -1.38 20.37
CA GLN A 159 -16.03 -1.01 21.76
C GLN A 159 -15.89 0.52 21.84
N GLU A 160 -16.24 1.08 23.00
CA GLU A 160 -15.91 2.47 23.31
C GLU A 160 -14.39 2.62 23.48
N GLY A 161 -13.79 3.52 22.70
CA GLY A 161 -12.36 3.81 22.73
C GLY A 161 -11.96 4.75 23.85
N PRO A 162 -10.65 5.08 23.95
CA PRO A 162 -10.15 5.98 24.98
C PRO A 162 -10.66 7.42 24.86
N ASP A 163 -11.23 7.77 23.72
CA ASP A 163 -11.79 9.07 23.38
C ASP A 163 -13.34 9.11 23.48
N GLY A 164 -13.97 8.03 23.96
CA GLY A 164 -15.42 7.90 24.10
C GLY A 164 -16.17 7.66 22.78
N ARG A 165 -15.45 7.44 21.65
CA ARG A 165 -16.04 7.15 20.35
C ARG A 165 -16.06 5.64 20.07
N PRO A 166 -16.86 5.16 19.08
CA PRO A 166 -16.82 3.76 18.67
C PRO A 166 -15.48 3.41 18.02
N TRP A 167 -14.84 2.38 18.53
CA TRP A 167 -13.63 1.78 17.97
C TRP A 167 -13.93 0.36 17.48
N TYR A 168 -13.41 -0.01 16.33
CA TYR A 168 -13.51 -1.37 15.83
C TYR A 168 -12.44 -2.26 16.42
N GLN A 169 -12.88 -3.40 16.95
CA GLN A 169 -11.99 -4.49 17.29
C GLN A 169 -11.59 -5.21 16.01
N ILE A 170 -10.29 -5.22 15.74
CA ILE A 170 -9.70 -5.99 14.66
C ILE A 170 -9.16 -7.30 15.21
N THR A 171 -9.47 -8.40 14.56
CA THR A 171 -8.88 -9.71 14.89
C THR A 171 -7.87 -10.09 13.81
N SER A 172 -6.63 -10.41 14.24
CA SER A 172 -5.59 -10.85 13.33
C SER A 172 -5.95 -12.19 12.68
N GLU A 173 -5.91 -12.26 11.36
CA GLU A 173 -6.14 -13.50 10.61
C GLU A 173 -5.03 -14.53 10.87
N LEU A 174 -3.83 -14.07 11.26
CA LEU A 174 -2.67 -14.91 11.47
C LEU A 174 -2.80 -15.79 12.71
N THR A 175 -3.27 -15.22 13.82
CA THR A 175 -3.43 -15.93 15.10
C THR A 175 -4.87 -16.24 15.43
N LYS A 176 -5.84 -15.52 14.82
CA LYS A 176 -7.29 -15.56 15.12
C LYS A 176 -7.63 -15.25 16.60
N THR A 177 -6.64 -14.89 17.40
CA THR A 177 -6.77 -14.59 18.85
C THR A 177 -6.23 -13.23 19.23
N GLU A 178 -5.26 -12.70 18.47
CA GLU A 178 -4.75 -11.37 18.72
C GLU A 178 -5.78 -10.33 18.28
N LYS A 179 -6.05 -9.40 19.18
CA LYS A 179 -7.03 -8.33 18.98
C LYS A 179 -6.37 -6.99 19.22
N TYR A 180 -6.67 -6.05 18.34
CA TYR A 180 -6.30 -4.65 18.48
C TYR A 180 -7.45 -3.76 18.02
N TYR A 181 -7.37 -2.48 18.27
CA TYR A 181 -8.49 -1.56 18.09
C TYR A 181 -8.04 -0.33 17.36
N VAL A 182 -8.92 0.19 16.50
CA VAL A 182 -8.73 1.44 15.76
C VAL A 182 -10.02 2.27 15.78
N PRO A 183 -9.95 3.59 15.64
CA PRO A 183 -11.16 4.41 15.51
C PRO A 183 -12.03 3.89 14.39
N GLY A 184 -13.32 3.65 14.68
CA GLY A 184 -14.24 3.08 13.70
C GLY A 184 -14.48 4.01 12.51
N GLU A 185 -14.33 5.32 12.69
CA GLU A 185 -14.46 6.30 11.61
C GLU A 185 -13.34 6.22 10.55
N ASP A 186 -12.17 5.64 10.90
CA ASP A 186 -11.03 5.50 10.00
C ASP A 186 -11.17 4.32 9.03
N LEU A 187 -12.14 3.44 9.26
CA LEU A 187 -12.36 2.24 8.46
C LEU A 187 -13.74 2.22 7.80
N ARG A 188 -13.76 1.85 6.53
CA ARG A 188 -14.96 1.51 5.79
C ARG A 188 -15.19 0.00 5.85
N LEU A 189 -16.37 -0.42 6.25
CA LEU A 189 -16.78 -1.83 6.14
C LEU A 189 -17.03 -2.14 4.66
N ILE A 190 -16.37 -3.17 4.14
CA ILE A 190 -16.47 -3.57 2.73
C ILE A 190 -17.72 -4.47 2.56
N PRO A 191 -18.70 -4.08 1.73
CA PRO A 191 -19.83 -4.94 1.40
C PRO A 191 -19.38 -6.23 0.67
N ALA A 192 -20.12 -7.33 0.85
CA ALA A 192 -19.77 -8.63 0.29
C ALA A 192 -19.72 -8.63 -1.25
N ASP A 193 -20.55 -7.86 -1.91
CA ASP A 193 -20.59 -7.72 -3.37
C ASP A 193 -19.31 -7.09 -3.94
N GLU A 194 -18.57 -6.32 -3.16
CA GLU A 194 -17.31 -5.73 -3.58
C GLU A 194 -16.14 -6.75 -3.63
N TYR A 195 -16.22 -7.86 -2.93
CA TYR A 195 -15.22 -8.93 -2.99
C TYR A 195 -15.77 -10.26 -3.49
N SER A 196 -17.05 -10.34 -3.83
CA SER A 196 -17.67 -11.53 -4.44
C SER A 196 -17.00 -11.85 -5.79
N PRO A 197 -16.98 -13.14 -6.19
CA PRO A 197 -16.39 -13.59 -7.43
C PRO A 197 -17.04 -12.93 -8.66
N ILE A 198 -16.22 -12.68 -9.69
CA ILE A 198 -16.65 -12.20 -11.01
C ILE A 198 -16.35 -13.22 -12.10
N SER A 199 -17.06 -13.13 -13.25
CA SER A 199 -16.93 -14.10 -14.38
C SER A 199 -17.13 -15.54 -13.92
N THR A 200 -18.11 -15.80 -13.05
CA THR A 200 -18.37 -17.10 -12.44
C THR A 200 -18.98 -18.11 -13.40
N ASN A 201 -19.55 -17.65 -14.51
CA ASN A 201 -20.11 -18.45 -15.59
C ASN A 201 -19.05 -19.09 -16.50
N LEU A 202 -17.77 -18.69 -16.34
CA LEU A 202 -16.68 -19.22 -17.16
C LEU A 202 -15.96 -20.37 -16.40
N PRO A 203 -15.78 -21.55 -17.02
CA PRO A 203 -14.99 -22.63 -16.44
C PRO A 203 -13.56 -22.19 -16.10
N MET A 204 -13.01 -22.76 -15.04
CA MET A 204 -11.67 -22.41 -14.55
C MET A 204 -10.58 -22.61 -15.61
N GLU A 205 -10.69 -23.66 -16.43
CA GLU A 205 -9.73 -24.02 -17.46
C GLU A 205 -9.62 -22.97 -18.57
N LYS A 206 -10.63 -22.10 -18.68
CA LYS A 206 -10.66 -20.97 -19.61
C LYS A 206 -10.06 -19.69 -19.05
N LYS A 207 -9.67 -19.70 -17.77
CA LYS A 207 -9.01 -18.59 -17.10
C LYS A 207 -7.52 -18.89 -16.94
N ARG A 208 -6.66 -17.96 -17.35
CA ARG A 208 -5.23 -18.04 -17.10
C ARG A 208 -4.62 -16.68 -16.80
N VAL A 209 -3.59 -16.69 -15.96
CA VAL A 209 -2.75 -15.53 -15.66
C VAL A 209 -1.38 -15.78 -16.28
N GLU A 210 -0.87 -14.83 -17.03
CA GLU A 210 0.47 -14.83 -17.59
C GLU A 210 1.28 -13.69 -16.97
N VAL A 211 2.48 -13.99 -16.48
CA VAL A 211 3.39 -13.02 -15.88
C VAL A 211 4.71 -13.03 -16.64
N SER A 212 5.09 -11.89 -17.17
CA SER A 212 6.43 -11.65 -17.72
C SER A 212 7.28 -10.90 -16.69
N ILE A 213 8.28 -11.60 -16.10
CA ILE A 213 9.23 -10.97 -15.18
C ILE A 213 10.10 -9.96 -15.93
N GLY A 214 10.46 -10.24 -17.20
CA GLY A 214 11.26 -9.34 -18.01
C GLY A 214 10.55 -8.02 -18.31
N GLU A 215 9.25 -8.06 -18.57
CA GLU A 215 8.44 -6.86 -18.85
C GLU A 215 7.84 -6.23 -17.57
N GLN A 216 7.87 -6.93 -16.44
CA GLN A 216 7.16 -6.57 -15.21
C GLN A 216 5.66 -6.34 -15.47
N MET A 217 5.05 -7.28 -16.22
CA MET A 217 3.66 -7.23 -16.65
C MET A 217 2.90 -8.49 -16.24
N LEU A 218 1.65 -8.29 -15.86
CA LEU A 218 0.66 -9.35 -15.67
C LEU A 218 -0.45 -9.17 -16.70
N ARG A 219 -0.84 -10.30 -17.33
CA ARG A 219 -1.98 -10.39 -18.24
C ARG A 219 -2.93 -11.51 -17.81
N ALA A 220 -4.21 -11.22 -17.75
CA ALA A 220 -5.24 -12.22 -17.48
C ALA A 220 -6.11 -12.44 -18.71
N TYR A 221 -6.44 -13.70 -18.99
CA TYR A 221 -7.18 -14.09 -20.18
C TYR A 221 -8.40 -14.95 -19.85
N GLU A 222 -9.49 -14.70 -20.57
CA GLU A 222 -10.66 -15.57 -20.69
C GLU A 222 -10.64 -16.20 -22.08
N ASP A 223 -10.38 -17.52 -22.17
CA ASP A 223 -9.94 -18.18 -23.41
C ASP A 223 -8.73 -17.41 -24.01
N ASP A 224 -8.89 -16.80 -25.17
CA ASP A 224 -7.85 -15.98 -25.83
C ASP A 224 -8.11 -14.48 -25.70
N LYS A 225 -9.16 -14.07 -24.98
CA LYS A 225 -9.49 -12.68 -24.78
C LYS A 225 -8.71 -12.11 -23.57
N LEU A 226 -7.90 -11.09 -23.82
CA LEU A 226 -7.26 -10.30 -22.75
C LEU A 226 -8.32 -9.52 -21.96
N VAL A 227 -8.38 -9.72 -20.64
CA VAL A 227 -9.36 -9.07 -19.75
C VAL A 227 -8.72 -8.17 -18.69
N LEU A 228 -7.42 -8.35 -18.41
CA LEU A 228 -6.62 -7.44 -17.60
C LEU A 228 -5.19 -7.41 -18.11
N GLU A 229 -4.62 -6.23 -18.22
CA GLU A 229 -3.17 -6.02 -18.37
C GLU A 229 -2.73 -4.95 -17.37
N THR A 230 -1.73 -5.26 -16.55
CA THR A 230 -1.22 -4.32 -15.55
C THR A 230 0.26 -4.49 -15.27
N ARG A 231 0.94 -3.40 -14.93
CA ARG A 231 2.32 -3.40 -14.43
C ARG A 231 2.36 -3.96 -13.01
N ILE A 232 3.37 -4.77 -12.75
CA ILE A 232 3.61 -5.41 -11.45
C ILE A 232 5.01 -5.07 -10.93
N SER A 233 5.31 -5.53 -9.72
CA SER A 233 6.68 -5.60 -9.19
C SER A 233 6.94 -6.98 -8.64
N SER A 234 7.75 -7.77 -9.37
CA SER A 234 8.15 -9.11 -8.96
C SER A 234 9.33 -9.10 -7.99
N GLY A 235 9.74 -10.27 -7.52
CA GLY A 235 10.84 -10.46 -6.57
C GLY A 235 12.20 -10.05 -7.12
N LEU A 236 12.94 -9.28 -6.34
CA LEU A 236 14.32 -8.91 -6.63
C LEU A 236 15.26 -10.02 -6.12
N PRO A 237 16.07 -10.65 -7.00
CA PRO A 237 17.01 -11.67 -6.56
C PRO A 237 18.01 -11.12 -5.53
N ASN A 238 18.16 -11.81 -4.40
CA ASN A 238 19.18 -11.49 -3.42
C ASN A 238 20.29 -12.55 -3.46
N PRO A 239 21.51 -12.23 -3.97
CA PRO A 239 22.60 -13.18 -4.09
C PRO A 239 23.28 -13.50 -2.74
N ARG A 240 22.89 -12.82 -1.64
CA ARG A 240 23.48 -13.00 -0.30
C ARG A 240 22.63 -13.89 0.62
N LEU A 241 21.58 -14.53 0.10
CA LEU A 241 20.76 -15.45 0.89
C LEU A 241 21.53 -16.68 1.31
N SER A 242 21.31 -17.13 2.54
CA SER A 242 21.76 -18.44 3.01
C SER A 242 21.01 -19.57 2.29
N PRO A 243 21.59 -20.76 2.12
CA PRO A 243 20.94 -21.88 1.42
C PRO A 243 19.63 -22.37 2.04
N ASP A 244 19.40 -22.09 3.30
CA ASP A 244 18.20 -22.40 4.07
C ASP A 244 17.09 -21.34 3.96
N GLN A 245 17.40 -20.18 3.37
CA GLN A 245 16.43 -19.11 3.15
C GLN A 245 15.70 -19.29 1.81
N LEU A 246 14.43 -18.90 1.77
CA LEU A 246 13.64 -18.91 0.55
C LEU A 246 14.18 -17.88 -0.45
N PRO A 247 14.27 -18.23 -1.75
CA PRO A 247 14.66 -17.29 -2.79
C PRO A 247 13.77 -16.05 -2.81
N THR A 248 14.39 -14.87 -2.94
CA THR A 248 13.65 -13.62 -3.10
C THR A 248 13.28 -13.33 -4.55
N ALA A 249 13.79 -14.09 -5.51
CA ALA A 249 13.30 -14.06 -6.89
C ALA A 249 11.92 -14.72 -6.99
N THR A 250 11.02 -14.15 -7.77
CA THR A 250 9.76 -14.81 -8.13
C THR A 250 10.06 -16.08 -8.93
N PRO A 251 9.51 -17.26 -8.55
CA PRO A 251 9.77 -18.51 -9.26
C PRO A 251 9.14 -18.49 -10.64
N LYS A 252 9.88 -18.97 -11.66
CA LYS A 252 9.39 -19.17 -13.01
C LYS A 252 8.78 -20.55 -13.17
N GLY A 253 7.79 -20.66 -14.05
CA GLY A 253 7.14 -21.94 -14.35
C GLY A 253 5.62 -21.85 -14.40
N ARG A 254 4.98 -23.01 -14.28
CA ARG A 254 3.52 -23.15 -14.27
C ARG A 254 3.04 -23.49 -12.87
N PHE A 255 2.08 -22.73 -12.40
CA PHE A 255 1.50 -22.83 -11.07
C PHE A 255 -0.03 -22.77 -11.15
N ASN A 256 -0.68 -22.98 -10.00
CA ASN A 256 -2.10 -22.72 -9.83
C ASN A 256 -2.31 -21.94 -8.53
N ILE A 257 -3.26 -21.03 -8.51
CA ILE A 257 -3.69 -20.40 -7.27
C ILE A 257 -4.28 -21.49 -6.36
N TYR A 258 -3.79 -21.57 -5.13
CA TYR A 258 -4.21 -22.60 -4.18
C TYR A 258 -4.83 -22.06 -2.88
N ALA A 259 -4.58 -20.79 -2.55
CA ALA A 259 -5.18 -20.14 -1.38
C ALA A 259 -5.41 -18.65 -1.62
N LYS A 260 -6.47 -18.11 -1.04
CA LYS A 260 -6.86 -16.70 -1.16
C LYS A 260 -7.31 -16.15 0.18
N LEU A 261 -6.81 -14.97 0.52
CA LEU A 261 -7.19 -14.20 1.70
C LEU A 261 -7.43 -12.74 1.28
N PRO A 262 -8.55 -12.12 1.65
CA PRO A 262 -8.79 -10.71 1.33
C PRO A 262 -7.92 -9.77 2.15
N THR A 263 -7.34 -10.27 3.25
CA THR A 263 -6.35 -9.60 4.09
C THR A 263 -5.29 -10.59 4.55
N LYS A 264 -4.03 -10.18 4.57
CA LYS A 264 -2.91 -11.00 5.04
C LYS A 264 -1.92 -10.17 5.85
N HIS A 265 -1.57 -10.63 7.04
CA HIS A 265 -0.39 -10.14 7.73
C HIS A 265 0.84 -10.84 7.14
N MET A 266 1.74 -10.09 6.52
CA MET A 266 3.01 -10.61 6.00
C MET A 266 4.16 -10.24 6.92
N GLY A 267 5.12 -11.17 7.06
CA GLY A 267 6.26 -11.02 7.97
C GLY A 267 5.96 -11.50 9.40
N SER A 268 6.71 -10.99 10.36
CA SER A 268 6.61 -11.36 11.77
C SER A 268 5.68 -10.41 12.53
N LEU A 269 4.88 -10.93 13.46
CA LEU A 269 4.09 -10.11 14.40
C LEU A 269 4.95 -9.20 15.28
N THR A 270 6.23 -9.56 15.46
CA THR A 270 7.21 -8.82 16.27
C THR A 270 8.20 -8.03 15.42
N GLY A 271 8.04 -8.05 14.09
CA GLY A 271 8.93 -7.36 13.15
C GLY A 271 8.84 -5.84 13.30
N ASN A 272 9.95 -5.18 13.03
CA ASN A 272 10.00 -3.73 12.96
C ASN A 272 9.67 -3.29 11.51
N PRO A 273 8.64 -2.45 11.28
CA PRO A 273 8.34 -1.94 9.94
C PRO A 273 9.47 -1.08 9.36
N ASP A 274 10.43 -0.67 10.18
CA ASP A 274 11.57 0.17 9.78
C ASP A 274 12.80 -0.63 9.33
N THR A 275 12.78 -1.96 9.40
CA THR A 275 13.90 -2.79 8.98
C THR A 275 13.59 -3.45 7.63
N ASP A 276 14.33 -3.06 6.59
CA ASP A 276 14.35 -3.75 5.29
C ASP A 276 15.21 -5.04 5.34
N GLU A 277 15.73 -5.40 6.52
CA GLU A 277 16.66 -6.50 6.68
C GLU A 277 15.97 -7.78 7.15
N GLY A 278 15.85 -8.74 6.25
CA GLY A 278 15.62 -10.15 6.57
C GLY A 278 14.22 -10.46 7.12
N SER A 279 14.15 -11.39 8.08
CA SER A 279 12.92 -11.98 8.62
C SER A 279 12.13 -11.12 9.61
N SER A 280 12.44 -9.82 9.74
CA SER A 280 11.88 -8.97 10.79
C SER A 280 10.89 -7.90 10.33
N PHE A 281 10.47 -7.89 9.07
CA PHE A 281 9.44 -6.95 8.61
C PHE A 281 8.05 -7.37 9.13
N SER A 282 7.14 -6.40 9.25
CA SER A 282 5.75 -6.59 9.64
C SER A 282 4.85 -5.72 8.75
N LEU A 283 4.01 -6.36 7.96
CA LEU A 283 3.08 -5.72 7.04
C LEU A 283 1.65 -6.20 7.34
N PRO A 284 0.94 -5.56 8.29
CA PRO A 284 -0.43 -5.91 8.58
C PRO A 284 -1.36 -5.47 7.46
N GLY A 285 -2.38 -6.29 7.18
CA GLY A 285 -3.45 -5.92 6.29
C GLY A 285 -3.09 -5.84 4.81
N VAL A 286 -2.12 -6.65 4.33
CA VAL A 286 -1.82 -6.75 2.89
C VAL A 286 -3.06 -7.23 2.16
N PRO A 287 -3.64 -6.42 1.23
CA PRO A 287 -4.94 -6.71 0.67
C PRO A 287 -4.87 -7.69 -0.52
N TRP A 288 -5.94 -8.48 -0.68
CA TRP A 288 -6.26 -9.25 -1.88
C TRP A 288 -5.20 -10.28 -2.26
N THR A 289 -4.74 -11.04 -1.28
CA THR A 289 -3.66 -12.03 -1.45
C THR A 289 -4.16 -13.30 -2.14
N CYS A 290 -3.44 -13.75 -3.20
CA CYS A 290 -3.67 -14.98 -3.94
C CYS A 290 -2.35 -15.77 -4.02
N PHE A 291 -2.21 -16.84 -3.23
CA PHE A 291 -1.02 -17.68 -3.20
C PHE A 291 -1.00 -18.63 -4.41
N PHE A 292 0.15 -18.70 -5.11
CA PHE A 292 0.33 -19.53 -6.29
C PHE A 292 1.48 -20.55 -6.20
N ALA A 293 2.46 -20.34 -5.31
CA ALA A 293 3.58 -21.27 -5.13
C ALA A 293 3.92 -21.50 -3.67
N GLN A 294 4.48 -22.69 -3.35
CA GLN A 294 4.96 -23.00 -2.01
C GLN A 294 6.07 -22.04 -1.60
N GLY A 295 6.19 -21.77 -0.30
CA GLY A 295 7.11 -20.74 0.23
C GLY A 295 6.48 -19.36 0.38
N GLY A 296 5.16 -19.25 0.18
CA GLY A 296 4.42 -18.01 0.41
C GLY A 296 4.42 -17.03 -0.75
N TYR A 297 4.75 -17.47 -1.97
CA TYR A 297 4.68 -16.61 -3.15
C TYR A 297 3.23 -16.34 -3.55
N ALA A 298 2.88 -15.07 -3.65
CA ALA A 298 1.51 -14.63 -3.89
C ALA A 298 1.44 -13.37 -4.76
N PHE A 299 0.29 -13.17 -5.41
CA PHE A 299 -0.16 -11.86 -5.87
C PHE A 299 -0.83 -11.13 -4.72
N HIS A 300 -0.62 -9.83 -4.56
CA HIS A 300 -1.31 -9.03 -3.55
C HIS A 300 -1.22 -7.53 -3.85
N GLY A 301 -2.10 -6.76 -3.24
CA GLY A 301 -2.03 -5.31 -3.26
C GLY A 301 -0.86 -4.77 -2.44
N THR A 302 -0.44 -3.54 -2.73
CA THR A 302 0.78 -2.95 -2.16
C THR A 302 0.53 -1.50 -1.76
N TYR A 303 0.84 -1.16 -0.52
CA TYR A 303 0.68 0.17 0.05
C TYR A 303 2.00 0.86 0.44
N TRP A 304 3.15 0.17 0.26
CA TRP A 304 4.48 0.65 0.67
C TRP A 304 5.38 1.12 -0.49
N HIS A 305 4.94 0.99 -1.73
CA HIS A 305 5.59 1.58 -2.90
C HIS A 305 4.61 1.79 -4.05
N ASN A 306 4.99 2.66 -4.98
CA ASN A 306 4.30 2.90 -6.26
C ASN A 306 5.26 2.74 -7.44
N ASN A 307 6.18 1.77 -7.36
CA ASN A 307 7.26 1.57 -8.33
C ASN A 307 6.99 0.39 -9.27
N PHE A 308 5.77 0.26 -9.74
CA PHE A 308 5.36 -0.82 -10.65
C PHE A 308 6.05 -0.71 -12.01
N GLY A 309 6.53 -1.86 -12.50
CA GLY A 309 7.37 -1.97 -13.69
C GLY A 309 8.83 -2.31 -13.35
N LEU A 310 9.19 -2.32 -12.06
CA LEU A 310 10.50 -2.71 -11.56
C LEU A 310 10.36 -3.81 -10.49
N GLN A 311 11.40 -4.63 -10.34
CA GLN A 311 11.46 -5.63 -9.28
C GLN A 311 11.64 -4.94 -7.92
N MET A 312 10.75 -5.22 -6.96
CA MET A 312 10.72 -4.55 -5.65
C MET A 312 10.48 -5.50 -4.48
N SER A 313 10.00 -6.73 -4.72
CA SER A 313 9.53 -7.62 -3.67
C SER A 313 10.57 -8.66 -3.24
N HIS A 314 10.24 -9.45 -2.23
CA HIS A 314 11.00 -10.62 -1.77
C HIS A 314 10.38 -11.93 -2.30
N GLY A 315 9.86 -11.90 -3.55
CA GLY A 315 9.36 -13.08 -4.24
C GLY A 315 7.89 -12.99 -4.65
N CYS A 316 7.07 -12.32 -3.91
CA CYS A 316 5.68 -12.04 -4.27
C CYS A 316 5.58 -11.16 -5.51
N ILE A 317 4.41 -11.10 -6.10
CA ILE A 317 4.07 -10.19 -7.20
C ILE A 317 3.21 -9.07 -6.65
N ASN A 318 3.83 -7.91 -6.46
CA ASN A 318 3.19 -6.71 -5.96
C ASN A 318 2.35 -6.07 -7.07
N MET A 319 1.12 -5.69 -6.74
CA MET A 319 0.14 -5.08 -7.64
C MET A 319 -0.44 -3.81 -7.04
N ARG A 320 -1.02 -2.94 -7.88
CA ARG A 320 -1.92 -1.90 -7.38
C ARG A 320 -3.11 -2.55 -6.69
N ASN A 321 -3.60 -1.95 -5.62
CA ASN A 321 -4.68 -2.54 -4.81
C ASN A 321 -5.94 -2.83 -5.63
N ALA A 322 -6.32 -1.93 -6.55
CA ALA A 322 -7.48 -2.14 -7.43
C ALA A 322 -7.30 -3.35 -8.37
N ASP A 323 -6.10 -3.52 -8.96
CA ASP A 323 -5.79 -4.64 -9.85
C ASP A 323 -5.73 -5.97 -9.07
N ALA A 324 -5.15 -5.94 -7.86
CA ALA A 324 -5.12 -7.10 -6.96
C ALA A 324 -6.54 -7.51 -6.51
N LYS A 325 -7.41 -6.54 -6.19
CA LYS A 325 -8.83 -6.76 -5.87
C LYS A 325 -9.56 -7.39 -7.04
N TRP A 326 -9.34 -6.89 -8.24
CA TRP A 326 -9.93 -7.47 -9.46
C TRP A 326 -9.45 -8.91 -9.66
N LEU A 327 -8.14 -9.17 -9.59
CA LEU A 327 -7.55 -10.51 -9.74
C LEU A 327 -8.07 -11.48 -8.68
N PHE A 328 -8.16 -11.02 -7.43
CA PHE A 328 -8.73 -11.79 -6.32
C PHE A 328 -10.18 -12.21 -6.61
N ARG A 329 -11.01 -11.34 -7.10
CA ARG A 329 -12.42 -11.62 -7.43
C ARG A 329 -12.55 -12.55 -8.63
N TRP A 330 -11.68 -12.38 -9.63
CA TRP A 330 -11.78 -13.08 -10.90
C TRP A 330 -11.19 -14.49 -10.87
N THR A 331 -10.17 -14.75 -10.06
CA THR A 331 -9.50 -16.06 -9.97
C THR A 331 -10.28 -17.07 -9.14
N THR A 332 -10.02 -18.37 -9.40
CA THR A 332 -10.44 -19.47 -8.53
C THR A 332 -9.28 -19.95 -7.64
N PRO A 333 -9.54 -20.63 -6.50
CA PRO A 333 -10.85 -20.93 -5.92
C PRO A 333 -11.64 -19.66 -5.61
N ALA A 334 -12.95 -19.69 -5.83
CA ALA A 334 -13.83 -18.56 -5.54
C ALA A 334 -13.88 -18.30 -4.03
N PHE A 335 -13.66 -17.05 -3.63
CA PHE A 335 -13.79 -16.67 -2.22
C PHE A 335 -15.25 -16.67 -1.78
N ALA A 336 -15.53 -17.00 -0.52
CA ALA A 336 -16.89 -17.11 -0.01
C ALA A 336 -17.62 -15.76 -0.01
N GLU A 337 -18.87 -15.74 -0.45
CA GLU A 337 -19.72 -14.55 -0.38
C GLU A 337 -20.29 -14.33 1.03
N LYS A 338 -20.40 -15.40 1.82
CA LYS A 338 -20.88 -15.37 3.19
C LYS A 338 -19.78 -15.84 4.14
N ILE A 339 -19.50 -15.01 5.13
CA ILE A 339 -18.55 -15.29 6.20
C ILE A 339 -19.34 -15.66 7.44
N GLU A 340 -19.17 -16.88 7.92
CA GLU A 340 -19.83 -17.38 9.14
C GLU A 340 -18.90 -17.36 10.36
N GLY A 341 -17.58 -17.35 10.10
CA GLY A 341 -16.57 -17.30 11.16
C GLY A 341 -15.15 -17.17 10.61
N PRO A 342 -14.15 -17.15 11.51
CA PRO A 342 -12.73 -17.02 11.14
C PRO A 342 -12.19 -18.11 10.19
N ASP A 343 -12.88 -19.26 10.09
CA ASP A 343 -12.48 -20.33 9.18
C ASP A 343 -12.79 -20.00 7.72
N ASP A 344 -13.71 -19.08 7.47
CA ASP A 344 -14.05 -18.58 6.13
C ASP A 344 -13.12 -17.45 5.65
N TRP A 345 -12.20 -16.97 6.49
CA TRP A 345 -11.29 -15.88 6.14
C TRP A 345 -10.22 -16.27 5.13
N GLU A 346 -10.04 -17.56 4.93
CA GLU A 346 -9.17 -18.12 3.92
C GLU A 346 -9.94 -19.11 3.03
N LYS A 347 -9.71 -19.06 1.72
CA LYS A 347 -10.23 -20.02 0.77
C LYS A 347 -9.11 -20.81 0.13
N THR A 348 -9.10 -22.11 0.35
CA THR A 348 -8.13 -23.03 -0.27
C THR A 348 -8.78 -23.90 -1.35
N GLY A 349 -7.99 -24.42 -2.28
CA GLY A 349 -8.41 -25.33 -3.33
C GLY A 349 -7.56 -25.18 -4.59
N PHE A 350 -7.76 -26.09 -5.55
CA PHE A 350 -7.12 -25.98 -6.86
C PHE A 350 -7.80 -24.88 -7.68
N GLY A 351 -7.02 -23.93 -8.19
CA GLY A 351 -7.57 -22.75 -8.83
C GLY A 351 -6.91 -22.36 -10.15
N THR A 352 -7.12 -21.11 -10.53
CA THR A 352 -6.70 -20.53 -11.81
C THR A 352 -5.22 -20.75 -12.10
N ARG A 353 -4.93 -21.18 -13.33
CA ARG A 353 -3.57 -21.40 -13.84
C ARG A 353 -2.79 -20.08 -13.91
N VAL A 354 -1.50 -20.15 -13.52
CA VAL A 354 -0.52 -19.06 -13.55
C VAL A 354 0.73 -19.53 -14.30
N ASP A 355 1.09 -18.85 -15.36
CA ASP A 355 2.32 -19.08 -16.12
C ASP A 355 3.27 -17.90 -15.91
N ILE A 356 4.48 -18.13 -15.39
CA ILE A 356 5.50 -17.10 -15.07
C ILE A 356 6.75 -17.36 -15.91
N SER A 357 7.17 -16.38 -16.74
CA SER A 357 8.33 -16.45 -17.65
C SER A 357 9.41 -15.40 -17.34
#